data_166f4c38e0dcc02b69fa3bb39b7974d3
#
_entry.id   166f4c38e0dcc02b69fa3bb39b7974d3
#
_cell.length_a   1.000
_cell.length_b   1.000
_cell.length_c   1.000
_cell.angle_alpha   90.00
_cell.angle_beta   90.00
_cell.angle_gamma   90.00
#
_symmetry.space_group_name_H-M   'P 1'
#
loop_
_entity.id
_entity.type
_entity.pdbx_description
1 polymer ?
#
loop_
_entity_poly.entity_id
_entity_poly.type
_entity_poly.pdbx_seq_one_letter_code
_entity_poly.pdbx_strand_id
1 'polypeptide(L)'
;MNKTLGSTLITSGTMIGAGMLAMPLTSAGIGFTFTVGLLCILWVLLTYSALLFVEVYQTAEYDAGVGTLAAQYFGRPGRVVATTVLMIFLYALLSAYVTGGGSILASTLPDFATPELKMKGSILIFTVFFGIFIVVGTKIVDGLN
;
A
#
# COMPACT_ATOMS: atom_id res chain seq x y z
N MET A 1 24.72 1.84 -4.17
CA MET A 1 23.60 0.90 -4.50
C MET A 1 23.00 1.37 -5.81
N ASN A 2 22.82 0.50 -6.80
CA ASN A 2 22.24 0.92 -8.10
C ASN A 2 20.82 1.47 -7.87
N LYS A 3 20.57 2.71 -8.27
CA LYS A 3 19.26 3.39 -8.12
C LYS A 3 18.10 2.55 -8.72
N THR A 4 18.36 1.87 -9.82
CA THR A 4 17.42 0.93 -10.46
C THR A 4 17.07 -0.26 -9.56
N LEU A 5 18.03 -0.84 -8.87
CA LEU A 5 17.81 -2.00 -7.99
C LEU A 5 16.99 -1.60 -6.75
N GLY A 6 17.25 -0.42 -6.19
CA GLY A 6 16.45 0.14 -5.09
C GLY A 6 15.01 0.39 -5.49
N SER A 7 14.78 1.05 -6.62
CA SER A 7 13.42 1.30 -7.14
C SER A 7 12.67 0.00 -7.43
N THR A 8 13.33 -0.99 -8.05
CA THR A 8 12.73 -2.30 -8.35
C THR A 8 12.32 -3.05 -7.07
N LEU A 9 13.18 -3.04 -6.04
CA LEU A 9 12.87 -3.69 -4.76
C LEU A 9 11.70 -3.02 -4.05
N ILE A 10 11.64 -1.69 -4.03
CA ILE A 10 10.52 -0.95 -3.43
C ILE A 10 9.22 -1.25 -4.18
N THR A 11 9.24 -1.18 -5.51
CA THR A 11 8.06 -1.46 -6.33
C THR A 11 7.58 -2.90 -6.18
N SER A 12 8.50 -3.87 -6.19
CA SER A 12 8.16 -5.29 -5.97
C SER A 12 7.61 -5.53 -4.57
N GLY A 13 8.18 -4.90 -3.53
CA GLY A 13 7.70 -5.01 -2.16
C GLY A 13 6.28 -4.47 -1.98
N THR A 14 5.96 -3.34 -2.60
CA THR A 14 4.60 -2.77 -2.56
C THR A 14 3.59 -3.60 -3.33
N MET A 15 3.97 -4.20 -4.45
CA MET A 15 3.10 -5.08 -5.24
C MET A 15 2.77 -6.39 -4.52
N ILE A 16 3.76 -7.03 -3.90
CA ILE A 16 3.58 -8.31 -3.19
C ILE A 16 2.76 -8.11 -1.90
N GLY A 17 2.95 -7.01 -1.16
CA GLY A 17 2.39 -6.85 0.17
C GLY A 17 0.87 -6.82 0.22
N ALA A 18 0.22 -5.86 -0.43
CA ALA A 18 -1.22 -5.63 -0.31
C ALA A 18 -2.07 -6.68 -1.05
N GLY A 19 -1.66 -7.04 -2.26
CA GLY A 19 -2.44 -7.94 -3.10
C GLY A 19 -2.46 -9.38 -2.59
N MET A 20 -1.30 -9.91 -2.17
CA MET A 20 -1.21 -11.31 -1.73
C MET A 20 -1.94 -11.61 -0.43
N LEU A 21 -1.98 -10.66 0.51
CA LEU A 21 -2.68 -10.87 1.80
C LEU A 21 -4.21 -10.82 1.67
N ALA A 22 -4.73 -9.95 0.81
CA ALA A 22 -6.17 -9.77 0.65
C ALA A 22 -6.82 -10.84 -0.28
N MET A 23 -6.06 -11.35 -1.25
CA MET A 23 -6.56 -12.24 -2.29
C MET A 23 -7.21 -13.53 -1.79
N PRO A 24 -6.59 -14.34 -0.91
CA PRO A 24 -7.19 -15.60 -0.46
C PRO A 24 -8.49 -15.39 0.29
N LEU A 25 -8.60 -14.30 1.08
CA LEU A 25 -9.78 -13.98 1.88
C LEU A 25 -10.96 -13.51 1.02
N THR A 26 -10.70 -12.68 0.01
CA THR A 26 -11.76 -12.14 -0.85
C THR A 26 -12.21 -13.13 -1.93
N SER A 27 -11.33 -14.00 -2.39
CA SER A 27 -11.63 -14.98 -3.45
C SER A 27 -12.32 -16.25 -2.95
N ALA A 28 -12.21 -16.58 -1.68
CA ALA A 28 -12.77 -17.79 -1.09
C ALA A 28 -14.30 -17.91 -1.23
N GLY A 29 -15.03 -16.78 -1.29
CA GLY A 29 -16.49 -16.76 -1.43
C GLY A 29 -17.02 -16.64 -2.86
N ILE A 30 -16.18 -16.30 -3.84
CA ILE A 30 -16.61 -15.92 -5.19
C ILE A 30 -16.32 -17.03 -6.23
N GLY A 31 -15.42 -17.94 -5.90
CA GLY A 31 -14.96 -19.02 -6.76
C GLY A 31 -13.83 -18.59 -7.72
N PHE A 32 -13.02 -19.57 -8.11
CA PHE A 32 -11.77 -19.35 -8.84
C PHE A 32 -11.96 -18.63 -10.19
N THR A 33 -12.92 -19.08 -11.00
CA THR A 33 -13.13 -18.54 -12.35
C THR A 33 -13.56 -17.07 -12.33
N PHE A 34 -14.45 -16.70 -11.41
CA PHE A 34 -14.89 -15.32 -11.24
C PHE A 34 -13.75 -14.42 -10.72
N THR A 35 -12.96 -14.93 -9.80
CA THR A 35 -11.79 -14.20 -9.26
C THR A 35 -10.78 -13.91 -10.36
N VAL A 36 -10.43 -14.91 -11.19
CA VAL A 36 -9.50 -14.70 -12.30
C VAL A 36 -10.06 -13.71 -13.33
N GLY A 37 -11.35 -13.81 -13.68
CA GLY A 37 -11.99 -12.85 -14.59
C GLY A 37 -11.95 -11.43 -14.07
N LEU A 38 -12.29 -11.21 -12.79
CA LEU A 38 -12.24 -9.90 -12.14
C LEU A 38 -10.82 -9.34 -12.14
N LEU A 39 -9.83 -10.18 -11.84
CA LEU A 39 -8.43 -9.78 -11.84
C LEU A 39 -7.93 -9.36 -13.22
N CYS A 40 -8.31 -10.09 -14.28
CA CYS A 40 -7.97 -9.69 -15.64
C CYS A 40 -8.55 -8.33 -16.00
N ILE A 41 -9.81 -8.07 -15.64
CA ILE A 41 -10.47 -6.77 -15.87
C ILE A 41 -9.74 -5.68 -15.10
N LEU A 42 -9.49 -5.87 -13.82
CA LEU A 42 -8.76 -4.90 -12.98
C LEU A 42 -7.34 -4.68 -13.49
N TRP A 43 -6.65 -5.72 -13.94
CA TRP A 43 -5.32 -5.59 -14.52
C TRP A 43 -5.31 -4.70 -15.76
N VAL A 44 -6.24 -4.89 -16.68
CA VAL A 44 -6.37 -4.06 -17.88
C VAL A 44 -6.66 -2.60 -17.51
N LEU A 45 -7.61 -2.36 -16.60
CA LEU A 45 -7.99 -1.01 -16.16
C LEU A 45 -6.81 -0.30 -15.46
N LEU A 46 -6.14 -0.99 -14.55
CA LEU A 46 -4.99 -0.43 -13.81
C LEU A 46 -3.80 -0.17 -14.74
N THR A 47 -3.53 -1.08 -15.68
CA THR A 47 -2.47 -0.89 -16.68
C THR A 47 -2.77 0.32 -17.56
N TYR A 48 -4.00 0.46 -18.04
CA TYR A 48 -4.42 1.63 -18.82
C TYR A 48 -4.27 2.93 -18.01
N SER A 49 -4.73 2.94 -16.76
CA SER A 49 -4.57 4.09 -15.87
C SER A 49 -3.11 4.44 -15.61
N ALA A 50 -2.25 3.42 -15.43
CA ALA A 50 -0.83 3.62 -15.23
C ALA A 50 -0.15 4.24 -16.46
N LEU A 51 -0.53 3.81 -17.67
CA LEU A 51 -0.02 4.40 -18.92
C LEU A 51 -0.43 5.86 -19.07
N LEU A 52 -1.67 6.21 -18.74
CA LEU A 52 -2.12 7.61 -18.71
C LEU A 52 -1.33 8.44 -17.68
N PHE A 53 -1.05 7.88 -16.51
CA PHE A 53 -0.21 8.53 -15.52
C PHE A 53 1.21 8.79 -16.03
N VAL A 54 1.82 7.82 -16.71
CA VAL A 54 3.15 8.00 -17.32
C VAL A 54 3.15 9.16 -18.34
N GLU A 55 2.13 9.26 -19.18
CA GLU A 55 1.99 10.34 -20.14
C GLU A 55 1.89 11.71 -19.45
N VAL A 56 1.09 11.82 -18.41
CA VAL A 56 0.94 13.05 -17.62
C VAL A 56 2.24 13.41 -16.91
N TYR A 57 2.96 12.43 -16.36
CA TYR A 57 4.24 12.67 -15.69
C TYR A 57 5.36 13.13 -16.64
N GLN A 58 5.32 12.74 -17.90
CA GLN A 58 6.30 13.21 -18.90
C GLN A 58 6.21 14.73 -19.16
N THR A 59 5.05 15.33 -18.91
CA THR A 59 4.83 16.79 -19.08
C THR A 59 5.01 17.58 -17.78
N ALA A 60 5.30 16.90 -16.67
CA ALA A 60 5.40 17.47 -15.34
C ALA A 60 6.85 17.77 -14.93
N GLU A 61 7.04 18.67 -13.96
CA GLU A 61 8.34 18.87 -13.31
C GLU A 61 8.80 17.61 -12.57
N TYR A 62 10.11 17.38 -12.53
CA TYR A 62 10.75 16.16 -12.02
C TYR A 62 10.33 15.76 -10.58
N ASP A 63 9.86 16.71 -9.77
CA ASP A 63 9.47 16.50 -8.38
C ASP A 63 7.96 16.71 -8.14
N ALA A 64 7.14 16.64 -9.19
CA ALA A 64 5.72 16.87 -9.10
C ALA A 64 5.00 15.66 -8.46
N GLY A 65 4.44 15.83 -7.27
CA GLY A 65 3.54 14.86 -6.67
C GLY A 65 2.13 14.90 -7.28
N VAL A 66 1.32 13.88 -6.99
CA VAL A 66 -0.07 13.75 -7.50
C VAL A 66 -0.91 14.99 -7.21
N GLY A 67 -0.74 15.60 -6.02
CA GLY A 67 -1.43 16.84 -5.67
C GLY A 67 -0.99 18.04 -6.50
N THR A 68 0.28 18.12 -6.90
CA THR A 68 0.82 19.17 -7.75
C THR A 68 0.30 19.04 -9.19
N LEU A 69 0.29 17.79 -9.71
CA LEU A 69 -0.31 17.48 -11.01
C LEU A 69 -1.80 17.84 -11.05
N ALA A 70 -2.55 17.44 -10.03
CA ALA A 70 -3.95 17.80 -9.93
C ALA A 70 -4.18 19.33 -9.88
N ALA A 71 -3.26 20.07 -9.24
CA ALA A 71 -3.31 21.54 -9.25
C ALA A 71 -3.04 22.14 -10.61
N GLN A 72 -2.15 21.55 -11.40
CA GLN A 72 -1.81 22.00 -12.73
C GLN A 72 -2.99 21.93 -13.71
N TYR A 73 -3.77 20.83 -13.64
CA TYR A 73 -4.89 20.60 -14.56
C TYR A 73 -6.23 21.12 -14.04
N PHE A 74 -6.48 21.07 -12.75
CA PHE A 74 -7.78 21.37 -12.13
C PHE A 74 -7.69 22.53 -11.10
N GLY A 75 -6.54 23.20 -10.99
CA GLY A 75 -6.35 24.28 -10.03
C GLY A 75 -6.38 23.84 -8.55
N ARG A 76 -6.60 24.80 -7.67
CA ARG A 76 -6.65 24.58 -6.21
C ARG A 76 -7.65 23.49 -5.76
N PRO A 77 -8.90 23.48 -6.24
CA PRO A 77 -9.86 22.44 -5.83
C PRO A 77 -9.39 21.03 -6.21
N GLY A 78 -8.81 20.86 -7.39
CA GLY A 78 -8.24 19.59 -7.82
C GLY A 78 -7.14 19.08 -6.90
N ARG A 79 -6.25 19.96 -6.45
CA ARG A 79 -5.22 19.62 -5.46
C ARG A 79 -5.81 19.12 -4.15
N VAL A 80 -6.80 19.83 -3.61
CA VAL A 80 -7.42 19.46 -2.34
C VAL A 80 -8.10 18.09 -2.45
N VAL A 81 -8.88 17.87 -3.50
CA VAL A 81 -9.57 16.60 -3.72
C VAL A 81 -8.57 15.45 -3.89
N ALA A 82 -7.59 15.60 -4.78
CA ALA A 82 -6.58 14.56 -5.02
C ALA A 82 -5.78 14.22 -3.75
N THR A 83 -5.35 15.23 -2.99
CA THR A 83 -4.61 15.00 -1.75
C THR A 83 -5.47 14.33 -0.68
N THR A 84 -6.73 14.73 -0.54
CA THR A 84 -7.65 14.13 0.43
C THR A 84 -7.95 12.67 0.09
N VAL A 85 -8.24 12.37 -1.17
CA VAL A 85 -8.48 10.99 -1.64
C VAL A 85 -7.24 10.12 -1.43
N LEU A 86 -6.06 10.64 -1.74
CA LEU A 86 -4.79 9.93 -1.52
C LEU A 86 -4.55 9.65 -0.03
N MET A 87 -4.81 10.63 0.85
CA MET A 87 -4.69 10.47 2.30
C MET A 87 -5.64 9.38 2.83
N ILE A 88 -6.91 9.40 2.41
CA ILE A 88 -7.90 8.38 2.80
C ILE A 88 -7.44 7.00 2.31
N PHE A 89 -6.98 6.91 1.07
CA PHE A 89 -6.49 5.67 0.50
C PHE A 89 -5.28 5.10 1.27
N LEU A 90 -4.28 5.94 1.56
CA LEU A 90 -3.10 5.53 2.31
C LEU A 90 -3.45 5.10 3.74
N TYR A 91 -4.38 5.80 4.39
CA TYR A 91 -4.84 5.43 5.72
C TYR A 91 -5.60 4.10 5.73
N ALA A 92 -6.48 3.89 4.75
CA ALA A 92 -7.19 2.62 4.59
C ALA A 92 -6.21 1.45 4.32
N LEU A 93 -5.20 1.69 3.49
CA LEU A 93 -4.16 0.71 3.19
C LEU A 93 -3.34 0.37 4.43
N LEU A 94 -2.91 1.38 5.20
CA LEU A 94 -2.19 1.19 6.46
C LEU A 94 -3.02 0.38 7.46
N SER A 95 -4.30 0.71 7.61
CA SER A 95 -5.22 -0.02 8.48
C SER A 95 -5.36 -1.50 8.07
N ALA A 96 -5.46 -1.77 6.77
CA ALA A 96 -5.50 -3.13 6.25
C ALA A 96 -4.21 -3.92 6.53
N TYR A 97 -3.05 -3.29 6.40
CA TYR A 97 -1.77 -3.93 6.72
C TYR A 97 -1.62 -4.22 8.22
N VAL A 98 -1.99 -3.28 9.07
CA VAL A 98 -1.89 -3.42 10.53
C VAL A 98 -2.83 -4.52 11.03
N THR A 99 -4.07 -4.53 10.56
CA THR A 99 -5.04 -5.57 10.94
C THR A 99 -4.70 -6.93 10.34
N GLY A 100 -4.33 -6.99 9.08
CA GLY A 100 -3.92 -8.23 8.41
C GLY A 100 -2.66 -8.84 9.02
N GLY A 101 -1.62 -8.03 9.22
CA GLY A 101 -0.38 -8.48 9.85
C GLY A 101 -0.57 -8.89 11.31
N GLY A 102 -1.37 -8.13 12.05
CA GLY A 102 -1.75 -8.48 13.44
C GLY A 102 -2.54 -9.78 13.53
N SER A 103 -3.43 -10.06 12.59
CA SER A 103 -4.19 -11.33 12.56
C SER A 103 -3.31 -12.54 12.28
N ILE A 104 -2.34 -12.42 11.36
CA ILE A 104 -1.35 -13.47 11.08
C ILE A 104 -0.50 -13.73 12.32
N LEU A 105 -0.03 -12.68 12.99
CA LEU A 105 0.74 -12.81 14.22
C LEU A 105 -0.11 -13.49 15.32
N ALA A 106 -1.37 -13.10 15.47
CA ALA A 106 -2.29 -13.71 16.42
C ALA A 106 -2.51 -15.21 16.16
N SER A 107 -2.58 -15.64 14.91
CA SER A 107 -2.74 -17.05 14.54
C SER A 107 -1.50 -17.90 14.85
N THR A 108 -0.33 -17.28 14.89
CA THR A 108 0.96 -17.96 15.13
C THR A 108 1.29 -18.08 16.62
N LEU A 109 0.75 -17.20 17.46
CA LEU A 109 0.99 -17.22 18.91
C LEU A 109 0.15 -18.29 19.60
N PRO A 110 0.69 -18.97 20.65
CA PRO A 110 -0.05 -19.93 21.45
C PRO A 110 -1.21 -19.28 22.21
N ASP A 111 -2.19 -20.08 22.60
CA ASP A 111 -3.40 -19.64 23.29
C ASP A 111 -3.13 -19.40 24.79
N PHE A 112 -2.62 -18.23 25.12
CA PHE A 112 -2.34 -17.80 26.51
C PHE A 112 -3.30 -16.70 27.01
N ALA A 113 -4.25 -16.25 26.17
CA ALA A 113 -5.18 -15.17 26.51
C ALA A 113 -6.53 -15.34 25.78
N THR A 114 -7.52 -14.55 26.19
CA THR A 114 -8.79 -14.50 25.47
C THR A 114 -8.57 -14.10 24.01
N PRO A 115 -9.36 -14.61 23.05
CA PRO A 115 -9.16 -14.34 21.61
C PRO A 115 -9.10 -12.85 21.28
N GLU A 116 -9.89 -12.05 21.99
CA GLU A 116 -9.93 -10.60 21.81
C GLU A 116 -8.64 -9.90 22.29
N LEU A 117 -8.12 -10.30 23.44
CA LEU A 117 -6.88 -9.75 24.00
C LEU A 117 -5.67 -10.18 23.17
N LYS A 118 -5.66 -11.41 22.68
CA LYS A 118 -4.65 -11.95 21.77
C LYS A 118 -4.58 -11.14 20.46
N MET A 119 -5.75 -10.86 19.87
CA MET A 119 -5.84 -10.06 18.64
C MET A 119 -5.34 -8.64 18.85
N LYS A 120 -5.82 -7.94 19.87
CA LYS A 120 -5.40 -6.56 20.18
C LYS A 120 -3.90 -6.48 20.49
N GLY A 121 -3.40 -7.41 21.29
CA GLY A 121 -1.97 -7.49 21.61
C GLY A 121 -1.09 -7.74 20.39
N SER A 122 -1.50 -8.64 19.51
CA SER A 122 -0.77 -8.94 18.26
C SER A 122 -0.73 -7.74 17.31
N ILE A 123 -1.85 -7.01 17.15
CA ILE A 123 -1.92 -5.79 16.36
C ILE A 123 -0.94 -4.74 16.93
N LEU A 124 -0.91 -4.57 18.24
CA LEU A 124 -0.06 -3.60 18.91
C LEU A 124 1.42 -3.96 18.76
N ILE A 125 1.80 -5.20 18.98
CA ILE A 125 3.16 -5.71 18.79
C ILE A 125 3.60 -5.52 17.34
N PHE A 126 2.76 -5.90 16.38
CA PHE A 126 3.03 -5.73 14.96
C PHE A 126 3.26 -4.26 14.60
N THR A 127 2.39 -3.37 15.06
CA THR A 127 2.47 -1.94 14.78
C THR A 127 3.73 -1.31 15.36
N VAL A 128 4.07 -1.63 16.62
CA VAL A 128 5.27 -1.10 17.28
C VAL A 128 6.53 -1.63 16.60
N PHE A 129 6.59 -2.93 16.32
CA PHE A 129 7.75 -3.55 15.69
C PHE A 129 8.05 -2.95 14.32
N PHE A 130 7.06 -2.93 13.42
CA PHE A 130 7.25 -2.35 12.09
C PHE A 130 7.35 -0.84 12.12
N GLY A 131 6.67 -0.15 13.04
CA GLY A 131 6.80 1.29 13.25
C GLY A 131 8.23 1.70 13.60
N ILE A 132 8.90 0.96 14.48
CA ILE A 132 10.31 1.20 14.81
C ILE A 132 11.19 1.00 13.56
N PHE A 133 10.97 -0.07 12.79
CA PHE A 133 11.72 -0.32 11.55
C PHE A 133 11.55 0.80 10.53
N ILE A 134 10.34 1.35 10.38
CA ILE A 134 10.09 2.47 9.47
C ILE A 134 10.83 3.72 9.94
N VAL A 135 10.76 4.06 11.22
CA VAL A 135 11.41 5.26 11.76
C VAL A 135 12.94 5.16 11.68
N VAL A 136 13.50 3.98 11.98
CA VAL A 136 14.94 3.75 11.86
C VAL A 136 15.38 3.71 10.40
N GLY A 137 14.60 3.05 9.54
CA GLY A 137 14.88 2.92 8.10
C GLY A 137 14.89 4.27 7.39
N THR A 138 13.95 5.16 7.69
CA THR A 138 13.92 6.51 7.11
C THR A 138 15.13 7.34 7.54
N LYS A 139 15.55 7.25 8.80
CA LYS A 139 16.77 7.94 9.28
C LYS A 139 18.05 7.44 8.61
N ILE A 140 18.14 6.14 8.31
CA ILE A 140 19.29 5.55 7.62
C ILE A 140 19.32 6.03 6.16
N VAL A 141 18.17 6.10 5.50
CA VAL A 141 18.05 6.57 4.11
C VAL A 141 18.36 8.06 4.02
N ASP A 142 17.84 8.88 4.94
CA ASP A 142 18.12 10.32 4.99
C ASP A 142 19.60 10.62 5.32
N GLY A 143 20.24 9.78 6.11
CA GLY A 143 21.67 9.92 6.44
C GLY A 143 22.63 9.47 5.34
N LEU A 144 22.14 8.77 4.32
CA LEU A 144 22.92 8.30 3.15
C LEU A 144 22.79 9.21 1.92
N ASN A 145 21.98 10.25 1.99
CA ASN A 145 21.71 11.21 0.92
C ASN A 145 22.40 12.55 1.22
#